data_588f739e9c015c9ab605550a93e5f837
#
_entry.id   588f739e9c015c9ab605550a93e5f837
#
_cell.length_a   1.000
_cell.length_b   1.000
_cell.length_c   1.000
_cell.angle_alpha   90.00
_cell.angle_beta   90.00
_cell.angle_gamma   90.00
#
_symmetry.space_group_name_H-M   'P 1'
#
loop_
_entity.id
_entity.type
_entity.pdbx_description
1 polymer ?
#
loop_
_entity_poly.entity_id
_entity_poly.type
_entity_poly.pdbx_seq_one_letter_code
_entity_poly.pdbx_strand_id
1 'polypeptide(L)'
;MNRISLSQAREVFFSSEAQYVSQEQSYIYYDNFSGEIALDIYMTYGCLVVKSGSDWHIHAISAESDLSSAIEEVSKFMASDTENLMVLTWNNIPEKLKDKRGAYKLAREYCPYSDQSVRQLTIDDYEGVKECCSYETDDNQIGQNIAREFLEYYNDYINDTNTINLGLFIDNSLVGFVQSFKQKNQGISTINIYVARMHREKGYAKRLLSAICATNENMVYCYSCVKNNIASFNTAKSCGFQFKGAYLSI
;
A
#
# COMPACT_ATOMS: atom_id res chain seq x y z
N MET A 1 0.81 -26.85 10.54
CA MET A 1 0.02 -25.99 9.60
C MET A 1 -1.06 -26.82 8.90
N ASN A 2 -2.27 -26.31 8.78
CA ASN A 2 -3.38 -26.95 8.04
C ASN A 2 -3.49 -26.33 6.65
N ARG A 3 -3.32 -27.12 5.58
CA ARG A 3 -3.46 -26.65 4.20
C ARG A 3 -4.94 -26.34 3.91
N ILE A 4 -5.19 -25.20 3.26
CA ILE A 4 -6.53 -24.78 2.85
C ILE A 4 -6.55 -24.42 1.35
N SER A 5 -7.75 -24.37 0.77
CA SER A 5 -7.93 -23.96 -0.63
C SER A 5 -7.83 -22.44 -0.78
N LEU A 6 -7.56 -21.99 -2.01
CA LEU A 6 -7.55 -20.56 -2.33
C LEU A 6 -8.92 -19.91 -2.04
N SER A 7 -10.03 -20.62 -2.28
CA SER A 7 -11.38 -20.12 -1.98
C SER A 7 -11.57 -19.88 -0.47
N GLN A 8 -11.14 -20.84 0.37
CA GLN A 8 -11.19 -20.70 1.82
C GLN A 8 -10.29 -19.56 2.32
N ALA A 9 -9.08 -19.42 1.74
CA ALA A 9 -8.18 -18.32 2.07
C ALA A 9 -8.80 -16.95 1.77
N ARG A 10 -9.47 -16.82 0.62
CA ARG A 10 -10.19 -15.60 0.23
C ARG A 10 -11.32 -15.28 1.21
N GLU A 11 -12.14 -16.25 1.55
CA GLU A 11 -13.24 -16.06 2.51
C GLU A 11 -12.72 -15.55 3.85
N VAL A 12 -11.72 -16.21 4.43
CA VAL A 12 -11.09 -15.80 5.69
C VAL A 12 -10.50 -14.41 5.58
N PHE A 13 -9.79 -14.12 4.51
CA PHE A 13 -9.10 -12.84 4.34
C PHE A 13 -10.07 -11.69 4.18
N PHE A 14 -11.11 -11.82 3.33
CA PHE A 14 -12.08 -10.76 3.09
C PHE A 14 -13.06 -10.53 4.24
N SER A 15 -13.25 -11.51 5.10
CA SER A 15 -14.03 -11.35 6.33
C SER A 15 -13.25 -10.59 7.42
N SER A 16 -11.95 -10.34 7.22
CA SER A 16 -11.07 -9.69 8.20
C SER A 16 -10.62 -8.30 7.72
N GLU A 17 -10.27 -7.40 8.67
CA GLU A 17 -9.64 -6.13 8.30
C GLU A 17 -8.18 -6.29 7.81
N ALA A 18 -7.61 -7.49 7.85
CA ALA A 18 -6.30 -7.79 7.29
C ALA A 18 -6.19 -7.44 5.80
N GLN A 19 -7.31 -7.45 5.07
CA GLN A 19 -7.39 -6.97 3.69
C GLN A 19 -6.84 -5.54 3.52
N TYR A 20 -6.95 -4.66 4.52
CA TYR A 20 -6.44 -3.29 4.45
C TYR A 20 -4.92 -3.20 4.64
N VAL A 21 -4.29 -4.27 5.08
CA VAL A 21 -2.84 -4.32 5.33
C VAL A 21 -2.10 -5.01 4.17
N SER A 22 -2.73 -5.99 3.52
CA SER A 22 -2.09 -6.96 2.63
C SER A 22 -2.22 -6.64 1.13
N GLN A 23 -2.27 -5.38 0.76
CA GLN A 23 -2.55 -4.94 -0.61
C GLN A 23 -1.51 -5.37 -1.65
N GLU A 24 -0.26 -5.57 -1.23
CA GLU A 24 0.82 -6.01 -2.11
C GLU A 24 0.72 -7.50 -2.49
N GLN A 25 -0.20 -8.21 -1.85
CA GLN A 25 -0.46 -9.64 -2.04
C GLN A 25 -1.68 -9.87 -2.95
N SER A 26 -1.74 -9.12 -4.05
CA SER A 26 -2.90 -9.07 -4.95
C SER A 26 -3.35 -10.44 -5.49
N TYR A 27 -2.45 -11.40 -5.60
CA TYR A 27 -2.76 -12.73 -6.08
C TYR A 27 -3.75 -13.51 -5.20
N ILE A 28 -3.87 -13.19 -3.91
CA ILE A 28 -4.91 -13.77 -3.03
C ILE A 28 -6.28 -13.17 -3.38
N TYR A 29 -6.31 -11.97 -3.95
CA TYR A 29 -7.50 -11.17 -4.13
C TYR A 29 -8.10 -11.20 -5.53
N TYR A 30 -7.31 -11.49 -6.56
CA TYR A 30 -7.78 -11.44 -7.94
C TYR A 30 -8.42 -12.75 -8.39
N ASP A 31 -9.64 -12.65 -8.96
CA ASP A 31 -10.34 -13.79 -9.55
C ASP A 31 -9.65 -14.35 -10.81
N ASN A 32 -8.76 -13.57 -11.41
CA ASN A 32 -8.07 -13.89 -12.66
C ASN A 32 -6.63 -14.38 -12.46
N PHE A 33 -6.32 -14.97 -11.32
CA PHE A 33 -5.01 -15.59 -11.16
C PHE A 33 -4.92 -16.77 -12.14
N SER A 34 -4.06 -16.64 -13.15
CA SER A 34 -3.94 -17.58 -14.29
C SER A 34 -3.36 -18.95 -13.92
N GLY A 35 -3.11 -19.21 -12.65
CA GLY A 35 -2.54 -20.49 -12.20
C GLY A 35 -1.06 -20.70 -12.54
N GLU A 36 -0.37 -19.67 -13.05
CA GLU A 36 1.05 -19.74 -13.40
C GLU A 36 1.98 -19.82 -12.19
N ILE A 37 1.52 -19.37 -11.02
CA ILE A 37 2.27 -19.47 -9.76
C ILE A 37 1.57 -20.47 -8.84
N ALA A 38 2.28 -21.54 -8.50
CA ALA A 38 1.80 -22.50 -7.49
C ALA A 38 1.84 -21.82 -6.11
N LEU A 39 0.67 -21.71 -5.47
CA LEU A 39 0.54 -21.21 -4.11
C LEU A 39 0.23 -22.38 -3.16
N ASP A 40 1.01 -22.49 -2.10
CA ASP A 40 0.66 -23.31 -0.96
C ASP A 40 0.09 -22.41 0.15
N ILE A 41 -1.12 -22.68 0.57
CA ILE A 41 -1.85 -21.85 1.52
C ILE A 41 -2.21 -22.68 2.75
N TYR A 42 -1.97 -22.13 3.92
CA TYR A 42 -2.17 -22.80 5.20
C TYR A 42 -2.83 -21.88 6.22
N MET A 43 -3.44 -22.47 7.22
CA MET A 43 -3.87 -21.81 8.45
C MET A 43 -3.11 -22.37 9.64
N THR A 44 -2.59 -21.49 10.50
CA THR A 44 -1.95 -21.88 11.75
C THR A 44 -2.02 -20.73 12.77
N TYR A 45 -2.29 -21.03 14.02
CA TYR A 45 -2.36 -20.07 15.13
C TYR A 45 -3.20 -18.80 14.83
N GLY A 46 -4.31 -18.95 14.09
CA GLY A 46 -5.13 -17.83 13.67
C GLY A 46 -4.49 -16.93 12.60
N CYS A 47 -3.43 -17.38 11.97
CA CYS A 47 -2.75 -16.68 10.86
C CYS A 47 -3.01 -17.41 9.54
N LEU A 48 -3.18 -16.64 8.47
CA LEU A 48 -3.10 -17.12 7.09
C LEU A 48 -1.63 -17.14 6.67
N VAL A 49 -1.16 -18.28 6.16
CA VAL A 49 0.20 -18.44 5.67
C VAL A 49 0.16 -18.76 4.18
N VAL A 50 0.92 -18.01 3.38
CA VAL A 50 1.01 -18.21 1.93
C VAL A 50 2.47 -18.40 1.55
N LYS A 51 2.77 -19.49 0.84
CA LYS A 51 4.07 -19.72 0.21
C LYS A 51 3.94 -19.53 -1.30
N SER A 52 4.82 -18.71 -1.85
CA SER A 52 4.94 -18.44 -3.29
C SER A 52 6.42 -18.48 -3.69
N GLY A 53 6.84 -19.56 -4.34
CA GLY A 53 8.27 -19.77 -4.64
C GLY A 53 9.11 -19.85 -3.36
N SER A 54 10.09 -18.93 -3.24
CA SER A 54 10.97 -18.79 -2.06
C SER A 54 10.37 -17.90 -0.96
N ASP A 55 9.21 -17.28 -1.19
CA ASP A 55 8.66 -16.28 -0.28
C ASP A 55 7.54 -16.88 0.59
N TRP A 56 7.67 -16.71 1.89
CA TRP A 56 6.68 -17.04 2.89
C TRP A 56 6.03 -15.75 3.43
N HIS A 57 4.72 -15.72 3.48
CA HIS A 57 3.95 -14.59 3.99
C HIS A 57 3.02 -15.06 5.11
N ILE A 58 3.16 -14.48 6.28
CA ILE A 58 2.28 -14.75 7.42
C ILE A 58 1.40 -13.50 7.64
N HIS A 59 0.09 -13.69 7.60
CA HIS A 59 -0.90 -12.63 7.81
C HIS A 59 -1.64 -12.87 9.12
N ALA A 60 -1.48 -11.97 10.08
CA ALA A 60 -2.40 -11.91 11.20
C ALA A 60 -3.77 -11.45 10.69
N ILE A 61 -4.81 -12.23 10.92
CA ILE A 61 -6.16 -11.95 10.42
C ILE A 61 -7.11 -11.43 11.50
N SER A 62 -6.70 -11.51 12.76
CA SER A 62 -7.45 -11.00 13.91
C SER A 62 -6.53 -10.58 15.05
N ALA A 63 -7.11 -9.99 16.09
CA ALA A 63 -6.37 -9.65 17.31
C ALA A 63 -5.89 -10.89 18.10
N GLU A 64 -6.55 -12.03 17.92
CA GLU A 64 -6.22 -13.30 18.56
C GLU A 64 -5.14 -14.10 17.80
N SER A 65 -4.66 -13.62 16.65
CA SER A 65 -3.62 -14.27 15.88
C SER A 65 -2.30 -14.33 16.67
N ASP A 66 -1.77 -15.53 16.90
CA ASP A 66 -0.45 -15.71 17.53
C ASP A 66 0.66 -15.76 16.49
N LEU A 67 1.12 -14.58 16.11
CA LEU A 67 2.21 -14.40 15.14
C LEU A 67 3.51 -15.07 15.58
N SER A 68 3.82 -15.09 16.88
CA SER A 68 5.08 -15.67 17.37
C SER A 68 5.11 -17.17 17.13
N SER A 69 4.06 -17.88 17.48
CA SER A 69 3.93 -19.32 17.22
C SER A 69 3.84 -19.64 15.75
N ALA A 70 3.16 -18.81 14.95
CA ALA A 70 3.10 -18.97 13.50
C ALA A 70 4.47 -18.82 12.84
N ILE A 71 5.29 -17.84 13.24
CA ILE A 71 6.66 -17.64 12.76
C ILE A 71 7.52 -18.84 13.10
N GLU A 72 7.47 -19.33 14.35
CA GLU A 72 8.24 -20.50 14.77
C GLU A 72 7.85 -21.76 13.99
N GLU A 73 6.56 -21.93 13.71
CA GLU A 73 6.10 -23.08 12.94
C GLU A 73 6.53 -22.99 11.48
N VAL A 74 6.37 -21.84 10.81
CA VAL A 74 6.77 -21.63 9.42
C VAL A 74 8.28 -21.82 9.27
N SER A 75 9.08 -21.28 10.19
CA SER A 75 10.56 -21.41 10.16
C SER A 75 11.04 -22.87 10.15
N LYS A 76 10.27 -23.83 10.69
CA LYS A 76 10.60 -25.27 10.63
C LYS A 76 10.41 -25.87 9.24
N PHE A 77 9.61 -25.22 8.38
CA PHE A 77 9.32 -25.68 7.01
C PHE A 77 10.19 -24.96 5.96
N MET A 78 10.87 -23.88 6.34
CA MET A 78 11.79 -23.17 5.45
C MET A 78 13.02 -24.06 5.19
N ALA A 79 13.29 -24.32 3.91
CA ALA A 79 14.29 -25.31 3.49
C ALA A 79 15.72 -24.73 3.40
N SER A 80 15.86 -23.41 3.39
CA SER A 80 17.17 -22.74 3.21
C SER A 80 17.16 -21.30 3.73
N ASP A 81 18.34 -20.76 4.02
CA ASP A 81 18.57 -19.36 4.37
C ASP A 81 18.28 -18.37 3.20
N THR A 82 17.90 -18.90 2.03
CA THR A 82 17.52 -18.09 0.85
C THR A 82 16.03 -17.85 0.74
N GLU A 83 15.22 -18.44 1.60
CA GLU A 83 13.76 -18.18 1.65
C GLU A 83 13.49 -16.91 2.46
N ASN A 84 12.61 -16.06 1.94
CA ASN A 84 12.22 -14.82 2.60
C ASN A 84 10.98 -15.05 3.48
N LEU A 85 10.97 -14.48 4.67
CA LEU A 85 9.82 -14.49 5.56
C LEU A 85 9.30 -13.07 5.76
N MET A 86 8.08 -12.85 5.32
CA MET A 86 7.36 -11.60 5.45
C MET A 86 6.19 -11.77 6.41
N VAL A 87 6.00 -10.81 7.30
CA VAL A 87 4.95 -10.86 8.31
C VAL A 87 4.08 -9.61 8.23
N LEU A 88 2.78 -9.81 8.15
CA LEU A 88 1.79 -8.74 8.25
C LEU A 88 1.15 -8.77 9.62
N THR A 89 1.34 -7.71 10.37
CA THR A 89 0.75 -7.53 11.70
C THR A 89 -0.62 -6.87 11.59
N TRP A 90 -1.43 -7.03 12.62
CA TRP A 90 -2.75 -6.45 12.75
C TRP A 90 -2.78 -5.48 13.93
N ASN A 91 -3.22 -4.23 13.69
CA ASN A 91 -3.42 -3.14 14.66
C ASN A 91 -2.25 -2.84 15.61
N ASN A 92 -1.27 -3.70 15.74
CA ASN A 92 -0.06 -3.47 16.53
C ASN A 92 1.16 -4.14 15.89
N ILE A 93 2.33 -3.85 16.39
CA ILE A 93 3.58 -4.56 16.03
C ILE A 93 4.06 -5.23 17.31
N PRO A 94 4.13 -6.58 17.35
CA PRO A 94 4.68 -7.29 18.49
C PRO A 94 6.09 -6.78 18.86
N GLU A 95 6.40 -6.73 20.15
CA GLU A 95 7.66 -6.16 20.66
C GLU A 95 8.90 -6.74 19.95
N LYS A 96 8.92 -8.07 19.77
CA LYS A 96 10.02 -8.80 19.08
C LYS A 96 10.22 -8.40 17.62
N LEU A 97 9.23 -7.73 17.00
CA LEU A 97 9.25 -7.34 15.59
C LEU A 97 9.45 -5.84 15.40
N LYS A 98 9.52 -5.05 16.46
CA LYS A 98 9.64 -3.59 16.37
C LYS A 98 10.87 -3.12 15.62
N ASP A 99 11.98 -3.82 15.72
CA ASP A 99 13.23 -3.46 15.05
C ASP A 99 13.34 -3.97 13.61
N LYS A 100 12.38 -4.79 13.17
CA LYS A 100 12.38 -5.32 11.80
C LYS A 100 12.09 -4.23 10.77
N ARG A 101 12.73 -4.35 9.59
CA ARG A 101 12.48 -3.46 8.44
C ARG A 101 11.08 -3.71 7.90
N GLY A 102 10.49 -2.69 7.29
CA GLY A 102 9.18 -2.84 6.67
C GLY A 102 8.45 -1.52 6.48
N ALA A 103 7.14 -1.62 6.26
CA ALA A 103 6.26 -0.49 6.01
C ALA A 103 5.06 -0.50 6.96
N TYR A 104 4.68 0.66 7.43
CA TYR A 104 3.40 0.88 8.10
C TYR A 104 2.26 0.87 7.08
N LYS A 105 1.15 0.28 7.47
CA LYS A 105 -0.09 0.24 6.70
C LYS A 105 -1.16 1.03 7.45
N LEU A 106 -1.75 1.99 6.74
CA LEU A 106 -2.79 2.87 7.27
C LEU A 106 -3.98 2.84 6.33
N ALA A 107 -5.17 3.03 6.87
CA ALA A 107 -6.38 3.13 6.07
C ALA A 107 -7.27 4.28 6.55
N ARG A 108 -8.05 4.83 5.61
CA ARG A 108 -9.04 5.87 5.85
C ARG A 108 -10.23 5.67 4.93
N GLU A 109 -11.42 5.84 5.46
CA GLU A 109 -12.64 5.94 4.68
C GLU A 109 -12.74 7.28 3.96
N TYR A 110 -13.69 7.38 3.05
CA TYR A 110 -14.06 8.63 2.41
C TYR A 110 -14.26 9.76 3.43
N CYS A 111 -13.81 10.96 3.05
CA CYS A 111 -14.04 12.17 3.83
C CYS A 111 -14.18 13.36 2.87
N PRO A 112 -15.28 14.11 2.94
CA PRO A 112 -15.48 15.28 2.08
C PRO A 112 -14.33 16.27 2.19
N TYR A 113 -13.82 16.71 1.05
CA TYR A 113 -12.79 17.73 0.96
C TYR A 113 -12.87 18.43 -0.41
N SER A 114 -12.59 19.71 -0.45
CA SER A 114 -12.53 20.48 -1.69
C SER A 114 -11.34 21.43 -1.65
N ASP A 115 -10.60 21.47 -2.74
CA ASP A 115 -9.44 22.36 -2.92
C ASP A 115 -9.35 22.74 -4.40
N GLN A 116 -9.54 24.02 -4.71
CA GLN A 116 -9.53 24.53 -6.09
C GLN A 116 -8.18 24.39 -6.79
N SER A 117 -7.09 24.24 -6.02
CA SER A 117 -5.75 24.02 -6.57
C SER A 117 -5.46 22.56 -6.88
N VAL A 118 -6.37 21.62 -6.51
CA VAL A 118 -6.24 20.19 -6.81
C VAL A 118 -7.25 19.83 -7.90
N ARG A 119 -6.75 19.28 -8.99
CA ARG A 119 -7.61 18.80 -10.08
C ARG A 119 -7.12 17.49 -10.68
N GLN A 120 -7.98 16.83 -11.43
CA GLN A 120 -7.62 15.67 -12.24
C GLN A 120 -6.50 16.07 -13.22
N LEU A 121 -5.49 15.20 -13.32
CA LEU A 121 -4.46 15.28 -14.36
C LEU A 121 -5.03 14.77 -15.69
N THR A 122 -4.58 15.36 -16.76
CA THR A 122 -4.95 15.04 -18.14
C THR A 122 -3.70 14.76 -18.97
N ILE A 123 -3.87 14.30 -20.20
CA ILE A 123 -2.75 14.04 -21.10
C ILE A 123 -1.89 15.29 -21.35
N ASP A 124 -2.49 16.47 -21.29
CA ASP A 124 -1.82 17.76 -21.53
C ASP A 124 -0.92 18.19 -20.37
N ASP A 125 -1.02 17.55 -19.20
CA ASP A 125 -0.21 17.86 -18.04
C ASP A 125 1.16 17.15 -18.02
N TYR A 126 1.47 16.32 -19.02
CA TYR A 126 2.68 15.50 -19.06
C TYR A 126 3.98 16.29 -18.82
N GLU A 127 4.17 17.42 -19.53
CA GLU A 127 5.38 18.23 -19.36
C GLU A 127 5.47 18.85 -17.95
N GLY A 128 4.34 19.26 -17.36
CA GLY A 128 4.30 19.70 -15.97
C GLY A 128 4.66 18.61 -14.96
N VAL A 129 4.21 17.36 -15.20
CA VAL A 129 4.60 16.21 -14.37
C VAL A 129 6.09 15.92 -14.50
N LYS A 130 6.62 15.94 -15.72
CA LYS A 130 8.05 15.75 -15.99
C LYS A 130 8.93 16.80 -15.30
N GLU A 131 8.53 18.06 -15.36
CA GLU A 131 9.20 19.14 -14.64
C GLU A 131 9.12 18.90 -13.13
N CYS A 132 7.95 18.64 -12.58
CA CYS A 132 7.75 18.34 -11.15
C CYS A 132 8.65 17.20 -10.66
N CYS A 133 8.81 16.14 -11.45
CA CYS A 133 9.63 14.97 -11.13
C CYS A 133 11.14 15.22 -11.27
N SER A 134 11.56 16.20 -12.06
CA SER A 134 12.98 16.51 -12.31
C SER A 134 13.75 17.00 -11.08
N TYR A 135 13.04 17.41 -10.02
CA TYR A 135 13.62 17.93 -8.77
C TYR A 135 13.90 16.86 -7.71
N GLU A 136 13.71 15.57 -8.03
CA GLU A 136 14.03 14.49 -7.09
C GLU A 136 15.54 14.18 -7.09
N THR A 137 16.05 13.78 -5.94
CA THR A 137 17.48 13.52 -5.72
C THR A 137 17.74 12.08 -5.32
N ASP A 138 18.99 11.62 -5.48
CA ASP A 138 19.42 10.24 -5.28
C ASP A 138 19.24 9.72 -3.83
N ASP A 139 19.04 10.61 -2.86
CA ASP A 139 18.82 10.26 -1.46
C ASP A 139 17.37 9.84 -1.13
N ASN A 140 16.43 9.98 -2.10
CA ASN A 140 15.04 9.59 -1.96
C ASN A 140 14.62 8.51 -2.97
N GLN A 141 15.09 7.30 -2.78
CA GLN A 141 14.83 6.16 -3.69
C GLN A 141 13.32 5.92 -3.94
N ILE A 142 12.48 6.09 -2.92
CA ILE A 142 11.02 5.87 -3.06
C ILE A 142 10.40 6.96 -3.93
N GLY A 143 10.74 8.22 -3.68
CA GLY A 143 10.28 9.34 -4.50
C GLY A 143 10.72 9.20 -5.96
N GLN A 144 11.97 8.79 -6.19
CA GLN A 144 12.48 8.49 -7.54
C GLN A 144 11.71 7.38 -8.23
N ASN A 145 11.40 6.28 -7.52
CA ASN A 145 10.65 5.17 -8.08
C ASN A 145 9.23 5.59 -8.47
N ILE A 146 8.51 6.31 -7.58
CA ILE A 146 7.17 6.83 -7.88
C ILE A 146 7.20 7.79 -9.07
N ALA A 147 8.14 8.74 -9.09
CA ALA A 147 8.28 9.71 -10.17
C ALA A 147 8.59 9.04 -11.52
N ARG A 148 9.55 8.11 -11.53
CA ARG A 148 9.95 7.36 -12.73
C ARG A 148 8.81 6.50 -13.26
N GLU A 149 8.17 5.71 -12.42
CA GLU A 149 7.06 4.85 -12.79
C GLU A 149 5.89 5.67 -13.35
N PHE A 150 5.55 6.79 -12.70
CA PHE A 150 4.46 7.63 -13.19
C PHE A 150 4.76 8.24 -14.56
N LEU A 151 6.00 8.66 -14.82
CA LEU A 151 6.39 9.20 -16.13
C LEU A 151 6.42 8.11 -17.21
N GLU A 152 6.94 6.93 -16.88
CA GLU A 152 7.06 5.80 -17.83
C GLU A 152 5.68 5.31 -18.31
N TYR A 153 4.71 5.23 -17.39
CA TYR A 153 3.35 4.72 -17.67
C TYR A 153 2.28 5.82 -17.66
N TYR A 154 2.66 7.09 -17.86
CA TYR A 154 1.75 8.23 -17.73
C TYR A 154 0.46 8.07 -18.53
N ASN A 155 0.59 7.76 -19.81
CA ASN A 155 -0.55 7.61 -20.71
C ASN A 155 -1.48 6.48 -20.28
N ASP A 156 -0.92 5.38 -19.81
CA ASP A 156 -1.68 4.22 -19.34
C ASP A 156 -2.47 4.58 -18.09
N TYR A 157 -1.83 5.24 -17.11
CA TYR A 157 -2.49 5.68 -15.88
C TYR A 157 -3.56 6.75 -16.09
N ILE A 158 -3.37 7.69 -17.02
CA ILE A 158 -4.37 8.74 -17.31
C ILE A 158 -5.61 8.14 -18.00
N ASN A 159 -5.45 7.10 -18.80
CA ASN A 159 -6.54 6.46 -19.52
C ASN A 159 -7.18 5.29 -18.77
N ASP A 160 -6.58 4.81 -17.68
CA ASP A 160 -7.15 3.71 -16.89
C ASP A 160 -8.29 4.20 -15.99
N THR A 161 -9.47 3.64 -16.18
CA THR A 161 -10.68 3.97 -15.39
C THR A 161 -10.62 3.49 -13.94
N ASN A 162 -9.68 2.62 -13.59
CA ASN A 162 -9.43 2.16 -12.22
C ASN A 162 -8.42 3.03 -11.47
N THR A 163 -7.84 4.01 -12.15
CA THR A 163 -6.84 4.91 -11.58
C THR A 163 -7.38 6.34 -11.53
N ILE A 164 -7.21 6.99 -10.40
CA ILE A 164 -7.48 8.42 -10.24
C ILE A 164 -6.15 9.12 -10.03
N ASN A 165 -5.87 10.13 -10.86
CA ASN A 165 -4.62 10.88 -10.81
C ASN A 165 -4.93 12.36 -10.58
N LEU A 166 -4.60 12.90 -9.39
CA LEU A 166 -4.81 14.31 -9.06
C LEU A 166 -3.47 15.04 -8.97
N GLY A 167 -3.42 16.25 -9.52
CA GLY A 167 -2.30 17.18 -9.40
C GLY A 167 -2.65 18.37 -8.51
N LEU A 168 -1.68 18.83 -7.71
CA LEU A 168 -1.76 20.08 -6.97
C LEU A 168 -0.99 21.17 -7.73
N PHE A 169 -1.69 22.24 -8.07
CA PHE A 169 -1.13 23.38 -8.82
C PHE A 169 -1.03 24.60 -7.92
N ILE A 170 0.16 25.21 -7.88
CA ILE A 170 0.42 26.48 -7.19
C ILE A 170 1.00 27.44 -8.22
N ASP A 171 0.40 28.61 -8.36
CA ASP A 171 0.80 29.62 -9.36
C ASP A 171 0.92 29.01 -10.77
N ASN A 172 -0.02 28.16 -11.15
CA ASN A 172 -0.09 27.38 -12.41
C ASN A 172 1.01 26.33 -12.60
N SER A 173 1.89 26.12 -11.62
CA SER A 173 2.92 25.08 -11.66
C SER A 173 2.47 23.84 -10.88
N LEU A 174 2.66 22.65 -11.43
CA LEU A 174 2.43 21.39 -10.73
C LEU A 174 3.51 21.18 -9.65
N VAL A 175 3.11 21.09 -8.40
CA VAL A 175 4.04 20.93 -7.26
C VAL A 175 4.05 19.54 -6.66
N GLY A 176 3.11 18.70 -7.04
CA GLY A 176 2.99 17.32 -6.61
C GLY A 176 1.73 16.66 -7.16
N PHE A 177 1.67 15.34 -7.03
CA PHE A 177 0.52 14.56 -7.49
C PHE A 177 0.23 13.40 -6.53
N VAL A 178 -0.98 12.87 -6.64
CA VAL A 178 -1.42 11.66 -5.93
C VAL A 178 -2.17 10.76 -6.90
N GLN A 179 -1.92 9.47 -6.78
CA GLN A 179 -2.60 8.42 -7.54
C GLN A 179 -3.37 7.52 -6.58
N SER A 180 -4.52 7.06 -7.03
CA SER A 180 -5.33 6.07 -6.33
C SER A 180 -5.64 4.93 -7.29
N PHE A 181 -5.25 3.71 -6.92
CA PHE A 181 -5.43 2.49 -7.71
C PHE A 181 -6.55 1.66 -7.09
N LYS A 182 -7.70 1.63 -7.74
CA LYS A 182 -8.85 0.87 -7.27
C LYS A 182 -8.57 -0.63 -7.41
N GLN A 183 -8.66 -1.34 -6.31
CA GLN A 183 -8.59 -2.80 -6.31
C GLN A 183 -9.91 -3.39 -6.83
N LYS A 184 -9.81 -4.34 -7.76
CA LYS A 184 -11.01 -4.98 -8.34
C LYS A 184 -11.89 -5.58 -7.25
N ASN A 185 -13.17 -5.23 -7.26
CA ASN A 185 -14.26 -5.81 -6.45
C ASN A 185 -14.21 -5.62 -4.93
N GLN A 186 -13.46 -4.64 -4.38
CA GLN A 186 -13.24 -4.60 -2.93
C GLN A 186 -13.59 -3.29 -2.21
N GLY A 187 -13.96 -2.24 -2.92
CA GLY A 187 -14.15 -0.93 -2.27
C GLY A 187 -12.87 -0.41 -1.59
N ILE A 188 -11.70 -0.90 -2.04
CA ILE A 188 -10.38 -0.53 -1.52
C ILE A 188 -9.57 0.12 -2.63
N SER A 189 -8.81 1.15 -2.28
CA SER A 189 -7.87 1.81 -3.17
C SER A 189 -6.52 2.03 -2.50
N THR A 190 -5.45 1.76 -3.22
CA THR A 190 -4.07 2.04 -2.77
C THR A 190 -3.63 3.41 -3.26
N ILE A 191 -2.80 4.10 -2.48
CA ILE A 191 -2.36 5.46 -2.78
C ILE A 191 -0.85 5.51 -2.97
N ASN A 192 -0.42 6.12 -4.09
CA ASN A 192 0.92 6.67 -4.28
C ASN A 192 0.84 8.20 -4.24
N ILE A 193 1.81 8.85 -3.59
CA ILE A 193 1.88 10.30 -3.50
C ILE A 193 3.30 10.78 -3.71
N TYR A 194 3.43 11.88 -4.46
CA TYR A 194 4.67 12.56 -4.70
C TYR A 194 4.50 14.07 -4.54
N VAL A 195 5.46 14.71 -3.86
CA VAL A 195 5.59 16.18 -3.79
C VAL A 195 7.03 16.52 -4.11
N ALA A 196 7.25 17.39 -5.10
CA ALA A 196 8.57 17.80 -5.53
C ALA A 196 9.37 18.37 -4.35
N ARG A 197 10.66 18.06 -4.25
CA ARG A 197 11.52 18.34 -3.09
C ARG A 197 11.44 19.78 -2.61
N MET A 198 11.52 20.74 -3.52
CA MET A 198 11.46 22.18 -3.23
C MET A 198 10.10 22.65 -2.68
N HIS A 199 9.10 21.79 -2.78
CA HIS A 199 7.72 22.07 -2.34
C HIS A 199 7.31 21.28 -1.10
N ARG A 200 8.21 20.47 -0.50
CA ARG A 200 7.95 19.72 0.74
C ARG A 200 7.83 20.67 1.94
N GLU A 201 7.30 20.13 3.05
CA GLU A 201 7.09 20.82 4.33
C GLU A 201 6.10 22.02 4.28
N LYS A 202 5.40 22.21 3.15
CA LYS A 202 4.38 23.25 2.96
C LYS A 202 2.94 22.75 3.11
N GLY A 203 2.75 21.50 3.61
CA GLY A 203 1.44 20.89 3.80
C GLY A 203 0.81 20.34 2.52
N TYR A 204 1.48 20.34 1.38
CA TYR A 204 0.94 19.94 0.08
C TYR A 204 0.57 18.45 0.00
N ALA A 205 1.34 17.57 0.62
CA ALA A 205 0.99 16.15 0.72
C ALA A 205 -0.34 15.94 1.48
N LYS A 206 -0.61 16.73 2.52
CA LYS A 206 -1.89 16.69 3.24
C LYS A 206 -3.07 17.10 2.34
N ARG A 207 -2.90 18.14 1.53
CA ARG A 207 -3.93 18.60 0.58
C ARG A 207 -4.25 17.50 -0.45
N LEU A 208 -3.23 16.90 -1.05
CA LEU A 208 -3.34 15.81 -2.01
C LEU A 208 -4.01 14.57 -1.39
N LEU A 209 -3.56 14.11 -0.20
CA LEU A 209 -4.16 12.98 0.49
C LEU A 209 -5.62 13.23 0.88
N SER A 210 -5.97 14.45 1.29
CA SER A 210 -7.36 14.80 1.59
C SER A 210 -8.23 14.81 0.34
N ALA A 211 -7.72 15.35 -0.77
CA ALA A 211 -8.43 15.41 -2.04
C ALA A 211 -8.70 14.02 -2.62
N ILE A 212 -7.71 13.13 -2.63
CA ILE A 212 -7.90 11.76 -3.16
C ILE A 212 -8.92 10.98 -2.35
N CYS A 213 -8.93 11.12 -1.00
CA CYS A 213 -9.91 10.47 -0.14
C CYS A 213 -11.33 11.03 -0.26
N ALA A 214 -11.53 12.12 -1.00
CA ALA A 214 -12.83 12.71 -1.27
C ALA A 214 -13.39 12.35 -2.66
N THR A 215 -12.69 11.50 -3.42
CA THR A 215 -13.11 11.19 -4.81
C THR A 215 -14.22 10.13 -4.90
N ASN A 216 -14.36 9.24 -3.91
CA ASN A 216 -15.37 8.19 -3.95
C ASN A 216 -15.82 7.80 -2.54
N GLU A 217 -17.11 8.00 -2.23
CA GLU A 217 -17.72 7.75 -0.91
C GLU A 217 -17.78 6.25 -0.53
N ASN A 218 -17.71 5.35 -1.49
CA ASN A 218 -17.77 3.91 -1.27
C ASN A 218 -16.37 3.26 -1.20
N MET A 219 -15.31 4.05 -0.94
CA MET A 219 -13.94 3.60 -1.00
C MET A 219 -13.23 3.72 0.35
N VAL A 220 -12.47 2.69 0.70
CA VAL A 220 -11.46 2.74 1.74
C VAL A 220 -10.09 2.97 1.09
N TYR A 221 -9.44 4.03 1.49
CA TYR A 221 -8.14 4.43 0.97
C TYR A 221 -7.03 3.89 1.86
N CYS A 222 -6.11 3.16 1.26
CA CYS A 222 -5.00 2.51 1.94
C CYS A 222 -3.68 3.17 1.57
N TYR A 223 -2.90 3.48 2.57
CA TYR A 223 -1.61 4.16 2.47
C TYR A 223 -0.50 3.35 3.11
N SER A 224 0.61 3.22 2.40
CA SER A 224 1.82 2.55 2.90
C SER A 224 2.98 3.52 3.00
N CYS A 225 3.74 3.45 4.08
CA CYS A 225 5.00 4.17 4.19
C CYS A 225 6.05 3.35 4.92
N VAL A 226 7.31 3.42 4.50
CA VAL A 226 8.41 2.76 5.23
C VAL A 226 8.48 3.24 6.67
N LYS A 227 8.81 2.34 7.59
CA LYS A 227 8.78 2.60 9.04
C LYS A 227 9.65 3.79 9.47
N ASN A 228 10.76 4.05 8.80
CA ASN A 228 11.64 5.18 9.11
C ASN A 228 11.18 6.51 8.46
N ASN A 229 10.17 6.52 7.60
CA ASN A 229 9.60 7.73 7.02
C ASN A 229 8.53 8.33 7.96
N ILE A 230 8.98 8.87 9.08
CA ILE A 230 8.10 9.46 10.12
C ILE A 230 7.28 10.64 9.58
N ALA A 231 7.85 11.43 8.65
CA ALA A 231 7.14 12.54 8.02
C ALA A 231 5.91 12.07 7.23
N SER A 232 6.06 11.01 6.44
CA SER A 232 4.98 10.37 5.68
C SER A 232 3.91 9.80 6.61
N PHE A 233 4.32 9.06 7.66
CA PHE A 233 3.41 8.50 8.66
C PHE A 233 2.60 9.59 9.36
N ASN A 234 3.25 10.64 9.86
CA ASN A 234 2.58 11.75 10.56
C ASN A 234 1.65 12.53 9.62
N THR A 235 2.03 12.71 8.35
CA THR A 235 1.17 13.34 7.35
C THR A 235 -0.12 12.54 7.16
N ALA A 236 -0.04 11.23 6.94
CA ALA A 236 -1.21 10.37 6.80
C ALA A 236 -2.09 10.40 8.07
N LYS A 237 -1.49 10.28 9.26
CA LYS A 237 -2.22 10.41 10.55
C LYS A 237 -2.95 11.74 10.66
N SER A 238 -2.32 12.85 10.28
CA SER A 238 -2.94 14.19 10.31
C SER A 238 -4.09 14.35 9.32
N CYS A 239 -4.15 13.49 8.28
CA CYS A 239 -5.26 13.38 7.35
C CYS A 239 -6.35 12.39 7.82
N GLY A 240 -6.28 11.85 9.04
CA GLY A 240 -7.27 10.93 9.59
C GLY A 240 -7.06 9.46 9.23
N PHE A 241 -5.96 9.09 8.60
CA PHE A 241 -5.62 7.69 8.39
C PHE A 241 -5.34 6.99 9.73
N GLN A 242 -5.93 5.84 9.93
CA GLN A 242 -5.73 4.99 11.09
C GLN A 242 -4.67 3.94 10.80
N PHE A 243 -3.80 3.68 11.76
CA PHE A 243 -2.85 2.57 11.67
C PHE A 243 -3.61 1.24 11.69
N LYS A 244 -3.31 0.36 10.75
CA LYS A 244 -3.92 -0.97 10.60
C LYS A 244 -2.94 -2.11 10.81
N GLY A 245 -1.65 -1.84 10.76
CA GLY A 245 -0.61 -2.84 10.95
C GLY A 245 0.68 -2.49 10.23
N ALA A 246 1.54 -3.47 10.07
CA ALA A 246 2.80 -3.33 9.35
C ALA A 246 3.11 -4.59 8.54
N TYR A 247 3.79 -4.39 7.43
CA TYR A 247 4.42 -5.43 6.64
C TYR A 247 5.91 -5.44 6.98
N LEU A 248 6.42 -6.55 7.50
CA LEU A 248 7.75 -6.66 8.07
C LEU A 248 8.54 -7.79 7.41
N SER A 249 9.81 -7.55 7.11
CA SER A 249 10.78 -8.58 6.68
C SER A 249 11.50 -9.13 7.90
N ILE A 250 11.56 -10.45 8.01
CA ILE A 250 12.20 -11.17 9.12
C ILE A 250 13.46 -11.87 8.62
#